data_4280ad692d49f05be64db2b3d87f5c01
#
_entry.id   4280ad692d49f05be64db2b3d87f5c01
#
_cell.length_a   1.000
_cell.length_b   1.000
_cell.length_c   1.000
_cell.angle_alpha   90.00
_cell.angle_beta   90.00
_cell.angle_gamma   90.00
#
_symmetry.space_group_name_H-M   'P 1'
#
loop_
_entity.id
_entity.type
_entity.pdbx_description
1 polymer ?
#
loop_
_entity_poly.entity_id
_entity_poly.type
_entity_poly.pdbx_seq_one_letter_code
_entity_poly.pdbx_strand_id
1 'polypeptide(L)'
;MPPAWAGVAKHADIDKARSTIRQFYRDWTSDGAREREACYNPVMKAVGEEHTRQQRQAGGSNGNDIYNDRIAPLKVLVPGAGLGRLVFELCHEGFEAEGNEISYHQLLASSYILNNCPQARHHTIHPWVHTFSNHLTRSNHLRSYPVPDTHPGSALAASPSPGGSMSMSASDFLCLYGDDEHAGAYDAVASVFFLDTAPNLIRYLEVIRHCLRPGGILVNVGPLLWHFENNAPGNHGHDDDGDGEHDHRNSSGIADPGSFELAHDEVMAMLEHMGFVVEHSETGIDAPYIQDRESMLQTVYKASSWVARKPENAGNLS
;
A
#
# COMPACT_ATOMS: atom_id res chain seq x y z
N MET A 1 -9.51 31.47 -2.22
CA MET A 1 -8.18 31.06 -2.75
C MET A 1 -7.30 32.28 -2.81
N PRO A 2 -6.08 32.27 -2.28
CA PRO A 2 -5.16 33.39 -2.40
C PRO A 2 -4.91 33.74 -3.88
N PRO A 3 -4.88 35.03 -4.26
CA PRO A 3 -4.67 35.42 -5.65
C PRO A 3 -3.38 34.87 -6.28
N ALA A 4 -2.34 34.65 -5.45
CA ALA A 4 -1.07 34.09 -5.87
C ALA A 4 -1.15 32.63 -6.34
N TRP A 5 -2.25 31.92 -6.08
CA TRP A 5 -2.45 30.52 -6.49
C TRP A 5 -3.24 30.38 -7.79
N ALA A 6 -3.78 31.49 -8.31
CA ALA A 6 -4.54 31.46 -9.55
C ALA A 6 -3.61 31.14 -10.75
N GLY A 7 -3.91 30.07 -11.47
CA GLY A 7 -3.17 29.67 -12.69
C GLY A 7 -1.82 29.00 -12.44
N VAL A 8 -1.47 28.63 -11.20
CA VAL A 8 -0.18 28.00 -10.88
C VAL A 8 -0.23 26.48 -11.03
N ALA A 9 -1.43 25.84 -10.91
CA ALA A 9 -1.57 24.40 -11.03
C ALA A 9 -1.25 23.91 -12.45
N LYS A 10 -0.34 22.95 -12.55
CA LYS A 10 -0.01 22.25 -13.80
C LYS A 10 -1.07 21.19 -14.11
N HIS A 11 -1.15 20.74 -15.38
CA HIS A 11 -2.07 19.65 -15.76
C HIS A 11 -1.80 18.37 -14.96
N ALA A 12 -0.55 18.03 -14.74
CA ALA A 12 -0.16 16.87 -13.91
C ALA A 12 -0.70 16.94 -12.47
N ASP A 13 -0.70 18.14 -11.85
CA ASP A 13 -1.27 18.30 -10.49
C ASP A 13 -2.78 18.09 -10.47
N ILE A 14 -3.47 18.56 -11.53
CA ILE A 14 -4.92 18.36 -11.68
C ILE A 14 -5.23 16.88 -11.84
N ASP A 15 -4.45 16.15 -12.61
CA ASP A 15 -4.64 14.71 -12.82
C ASP A 15 -4.34 13.91 -11.56
N LYS A 16 -3.30 14.27 -10.80
CA LYS A 16 -3.02 13.70 -9.47
C LYS A 16 -4.18 13.98 -8.50
N ALA A 17 -4.71 15.20 -8.47
CA ALA A 17 -5.88 15.53 -7.64
C ALA A 17 -7.13 14.73 -8.02
N ARG A 18 -7.42 14.60 -9.32
CA ARG A 18 -8.52 13.78 -9.84
C ARG A 18 -8.36 12.30 -9.47
N SER A 19 -7.13 11.77 -9.58
CA SER A 19 -6.80 10.41 -9.17
C SER A 19 -7.02 10.22 -7.67
N THR A 20 -6.58 11.16 -6.84
CA THR A 20 -6.79 11.12 -5.38
C THR A 20 -8.28 11.12 -5.03
N ILE A 21 -9.12 11.92 -5.69
CA ILE A 21 -10.58 11.90 -5.47
C ILE A 21 -11.18 10.53 -5.83
N ARG A 22 -10.72 9.89 -6.90
CA ARG A 22 -11.15 8.53 -7.25
C ARG A 22 -10.65 7.50 -6.24
N GLN A 23 -9.44 7.68 -5.68
CA GLN A 23 -8.95 6.83 -4.59
C GLN A 23 -9.78 6.98 -3.31
N PHE A 24 -10.30 8.17 -2.99
CA PHE A 24 -11.28 8.32 -1.91
C PHE A 24 -12.52 7.46 -2.11
N TYR A 25 -13.01 7.30 -3.35
CA TYR A 25 -14.11 6.38 -3.62
C TYR A 25 -13.74 4.95 -3.24
N ARG A 26 -12.59 4.42 -3.67
CA ARG A 26 -12.13 3.08 -3.32
C ARG A 26 -11.92 2.94 -1.81
N ASP A 27 -11.14 3.85 -1.22
CA ASP A 27 -10.59 3.64 0.12
C ASP A 27 -11.55 4.05 1.24
N TRP A 28 -12.40 5.06 1.01
CA TRP A 28 -13.16 5.70 2.07
C TRP A 28 -14.66 5.86 1.78
N THR A 29 -15.21 5.05 0.84
CA THR A 29 -16.66 4.93 0.68
C THR A 29 -17.12 3.51 0.96
N SER A 30 -18.39 3.36 1.35
CA SER A 30 -19.04 2.05 1.46
C SER A 30 -19.15 1.33 0.11
N ASP A 31 -19.32 2.08 -0.98
CA ASP A 31 -19.41 1.53 -2.34
C ASP A 31 -18.06 0.95 -2.82
N GLY A 32 -16.94 1.51 -2.35
CA GLY A 32 -15.59 1.00 -2.63
C GLY A 32 -15.21 -0.27 -1.87
N ALA A 33 -16.02 -0.73 -0.90
CA ALA A 33 -15.72 -1.88 -0.05
C ALA A 33 -15.37 -3.13 -0.86
N ARG A 34 -16.13 -3.42 -1.94
CA ARG A 34 -15.88 -4.58 -2.81
C ARG A 34 -14.48 -4.57 -3.43
N GLU A 35 -13.98 -3.40 -3.85
CA GLU A 35 -12.63 -3.27 -4.42
C GLU A 35 -11.58 -3.50 -3.34
N ARG A 36 -11.80 -2.95 -2.15
CA ARG A 36 -10.90 -3.15 -1.00
C ARG A 36 -10.86 -4.61 -0.55
N GLU A 37 -12.02 -5.24 -0.40
CA GLU A 37 -12.15 -6.62 0.05
C GLU A 37 -11.35 -7.60 -0.83
N ALA A 38 -11.40 -7.42 -2.14
CA ALA A 38 -10.65 -8.25 -3.08
C ALA A 38 -9.13 -8.20 -2.83
N CYS A 39 -8.61 -7.03 -2.41
CA CYS A 39 -7.17 -6.81 -2.23
C CYS A 39 -6.73 -6.88 -0.76
N TYR A 40 -7.58 -6.44 0.18
CA TYR A 40 -7.20 -6.36 1.59
C TYR A 40 -7.47 -7.66 2.35
N ASN A 41 -8.53 -8.43 2.01
CA ASN A 41 -8.84 -9.66 2.72
C ASN A 41 -7.70 -10.69 2.68
N PRO A 42 -6.99 -10.91 1.55
CA PRO A 42 -5.83 -11.79 1.56
C PRO A 42 -4.73 -11.33 2.52
N VAL A 43 -4.48 -10.01 2.60
CA VAL A 43 -3.50 -9.41 3.53
C VAL A 43 -3.94 -9.63 4.97
N MET A 44 -5.17 -9.23 5.31
CA MET A 44 -5.72 -9.36 6.67
C MET A 44 -5.69 -10.80 7.14
N LYS A 45 -6.02 -11.75 6.25
CA LYS A 45 -5.95 -13.18 6.52
C LYS A 45 -4.52 -13.63 6.81
N ALA A 46 -3.56 -13.30 5.94
CA ALA A 46 -2.17 -13.72 6.09
C ALA A 46 -1.53 -13.16 7.38
N VAL A 47 -1.77 -11.88 7.70
CA VAL A 47 -1.27 -11.24 8.93
C VAL A 47 -1.92 -11.86 10.16
N GLY A 48 -3.23 -12.14 10.13
CA GLY A 48 -3.94 -12.81 11.22
C GLY A 48 -3.47 -14.26 11.46
N GLU A 49 -3.19 -15.00 10.39
CA GLU A 49 -2.61 -16.36 10.47
C GLU A 49 -1.19 -16.32 11.07
N GLU A 50 -0.38 -15.33 10.66
CA GLU A 50 0.95 -15.13 11.21
C GLU A 50 0.89 -14.78 12.71
N HIS A 51 -0.01 -13.90 13.12
CA HIS A 51 -0.23 -13.60 14.54
C HIS A 51 -0.60 -14.84 15.33
N THR A 52 -1.52 -15.65 14.81
CA THR A 52 -1.92 -16.91 15.44
C THR A 52 -0.76 -17.90 15.51
N ARG A 53 0.08 -17.97 14.47
CA ARG A 53 1.28 -18.83 14.46
C ARG A 53 2.25 -18.45 15.58
N GLN A 54 2.51 -17.15 15.73
CA GLN A 54 3.42 -16.66 16.78
C GLN A 54 2.86 -16.91 18.18
N GLN A 55 1.56 -16.71 18.38
CA GLN A 55 0.90 -17.04 19.66
C GLN A 55 1.07 -18.52 20.04
N ARG A 56 0.92 -19.43 19.08
CA ARG A 56 1.13 -20.88 19.35
C ARG A 56 2.58 -21.21 19.68
N GLN A 57 3.53 -20.54 19.04
CA GLN A 57 4.97 -20.77 19.32
C GLN A 57 5.35 -20.27 20.72
N ALA A 58 4.84 -19.12 21.15
CA ALA A 58 5.10 -18.58 22.49
C ALA A 58 4.40 -19.39 23.60
N GLY A 59 3.15 -19.79 23.40
CA GLY A 59 2.40 -20.56 24.40
C GLY A 59 2.88 -22.01 24.59
N GLY A 60 3.73 -22.53 23.70
CA GLY A 60 4.35 -23.87 23.82
C GLY A 60 5.57 -23.93 24.75
N SER A 61 6.07 -22.81 25.21
CA SER A 61 7.28 -22.70 26.07
C SER A 61 6.91 -22.47 27.53
N ASN A 62 6.72 -23.54 28.30
CA ASN A 62 6.51 -23.59 29.77
C ASN A 62 5.13 -23.21 30.33
N GLY A 63 4.34 -24.21 30.64
CA GLY A 63 2.98 -24.13 31.18
C GLY A 63 2.81 -23.65 32.62
N ASN A 64 3.45 -22.57 33.07
CA ASN A 64 3.29 -22.07 34.45
C ASN A 64 3.06 -20.56 34.64
N ASP A 65 3.06 -19.75 33.58
CA ASP A 65 2.79 -18.31 33.72
C ASP A 65 1.44 -17.91 33.05
N ILE A 66 0.34 -18.14 33.79
CA ILE A 66 -1.04 -17.86 33.35
C ILE A 66 -1.34 -16.33 33.29
N TYR A 67 -0.43 -15.45 33.66
CA TYR A 67 -0.72 -14.04 33.86
C TYR A 67 -0.02 -13.05 32.91
N ASN A 68 0.81 -13.48 31.96
CA ASN A 68 1.59 -12.50 31.16
C ASN A 68 1.72 -12.79 29.64
N ASP A 69 0.94 -13.69 29.07
CA ASP A 69 1.06 -14.09 27.66
C ASP A 69 0.24 -13.23 26.68
N ARG A 70 0.19 -11.91 26.84
CA ARG A 70 -0.15 -11.05 25.71
C ARG A 70 1.10 -10.88 24.86
N ILE A 71 1.16 -11.64 23.76
CA ILE A 71 2.16 -11.37 22.72
C ILE A 71 1.94 -9.94 22.23
N ALA A 72 3.04 -9.19 22.06
CA ALA A 72 2.98 -7.86 21.49
C ALA A 72 2.28 -7.89 20.12
N PRO A 73 1.52 -6.85 19.75
CA PRO A 73 0.96 -6.73 18.42
C PRO A 73 2.02 -6.90 17.35
N LEU A 74 1.67 -7.56 16.24
CA LEU A 74 2.57 -7.63 15.09
C LEU A 74 2.82 -6.23 14.53
N LYS A 75 4.06 -5.96 14.17
CA LYS A 75 4.45 -4.76 13.43
C LYS A 75 4.36 -5.01 11.94
N VAL A 76 3.51 -4.25 11.27
CA VAL A 76 3.22 -4.41 9.84
C VAL A 76 3.57 -3.12 9.09
N LEU A 77 4.49 -3.23 8.13
CA LEU A 77 4.82 -2.14 7.21
C LEU A 77 3.95 -2.24 5.95
N VAL A 78 3.35 -1.13 5.55
CA VAL A 78 2.51 -1.01 4.35
C VAL A 78 3.13 0.02 3.41
N PRO A 79 4.04 -0.37 2.51
CA PRO A 79 4.59 0.53 1.51
C PRO A 79 3.55 0.87 0.43
N GLY A 80 3.56 2.11 -0.06
CA GLY A 80 2.55 2.61 -0.98
C GLY A 80 1.16 2.71 -0.34
N ALA A 81 1.10 3.16 0.92
CA ALA A 81 -0.12 3.13 1.74
C ALA A 81 -1.29 3.99 1.20
N GLY A 82 -1.04 4.86 0.23
CA GLY A 82 -2.06 5.68 -0.42
C GLY A 82 -2.81 6.56 0.57
N LEU A 83 -4.14 6.38 0.63
CA LEU A 83 -4.97 7.14 1.57
C LEU A 83 -5.04 6.52 2.99
N GLY A 84 -4.17 5.57 3.31
CA GLY A 84 -4.01 5.00 4.64
C GLY A 84 -5.11 4.04 5.09
N ARG A 85 -5.99 3.59 4.18
CA ARG A 85 -7.10 2.71 4.57
C ARG A 85 -6.63 1.34 5.08
N LEU A 86 -5.68 0.68 4.41
CA LEU A 86 -5.16 -0.61 4.88
C LEU A 86 -4.43 -0.48 6.22
N VAL A 87 -3.69 0.61 6.42
CA VAL A 87 -3.02 0.91 7.70
C VAL A 87 -4.05 1.04 8.83
N PHE A 88 -5.17 1.74 8.55
CA PHE A 88 -6.28 1.87 9.49
C PHE A 88 -6.94 0.51 9.80
N GLU A 89 -7.22 -0.33 8.80
CA GLU A 89 -7.83 -1.66 9.01
C GLU A 89 -6.93 -2.56 9.87
N LEU A 90 -5.62 -2.59 9.59
CA LEU A 90 -4.66 -3.33 10.39
C LEU A 90 -4.61 -2.84 11.84
N CYS A 91 -4.57 -1.52 12.05
CA CYS A 91 -4.62 -0.93 13.37
C CYS A 91 -5.93 -1.26 14.11
N HIS A 92 -7.07 -1.25 13.41
CA HIS A 92 -8.38 -1.60 13.96
C HIS A 92 -8.44 -3.06 14.42
N GLU A 93 -7.74 -3.98 13.75
CA GLU A 93 -7.59 -5.38 14.16
C GLU A 93 -6.56 -5.58 15.29
N GLY A 94 -5.91 -4.51 15.74
CA GLY A 94 -5.02 -4.55 16.89
C GLY A 94 -3.53 -4.68 16.55
N PHE A 95 -3.13 -4.51 15.29
CA PHE A 95 -1.72 -4.55 14.86
C PHE A 95 -1.05 -3.17 14.96
N GLU A 96 0.27 -3.13 15.09
CA GLU A 96 1.07 -1.91 14.91
C GLU A 96 1.33 -1.74 13.41
N ALA A 97 0.62 -0.82 12.76
CA ALA A 97 0.69 -0.62 11.33
C ALA A 97 1.42 0.68 10.98
N GLU A 98 2.44 0.60 10.15
CA GLU A 98 3.11 1.76 9.59
C GLU A 98 2.89 1.82 8.08
N GLY A 99 2.33 2.94 7.60
CA GLY A 99 2.18 3.23 6.18
C GLY A 99 3.32 4.11 5.68
N ASN A 100 3.82 3.81 4.48
CA ASN A 100 4.75 4.68 3.78
C ASN A 100 4.12 5.15 2.47
N GLU A 101 4.23 6.45 2.18
CA GLU A 101 3.71 7.05 0.96
C GLU A 101 4.62 8.19 0.51
N ILE A 102 4.85 8.32 -0.80
CA ILE A 102 5.66 9.38 -1.39
C ILE A 102 4.81 10.48 -2.04
N SER A 103 3.61 10.14 -2.51
CA SER A 103 2.73 11.07 -3.19
C SER A 103 2.20 12.14 -2.25
N TYR A 104 2.61 13.37 -2.44
CA TYR A 104 2.18 14.51 -1.62
C TYR A 104 0.64 14.68 -1.60
N HIS A 105 -0.03 14.45 -2.73
CA HIS A 105 -1.49 14.52 -2.82
C HIS A 105 -2.17 13.46 -1.96
N GLN A 106 -1.64 12.23 -1.94
CA GLN A 106 -2.16 11.14 -1.13
C GLN A 106 -1.85 11.37 0.37
N LEU A 107 -0.65 11.86 0.69
CA LEU A 107 -0.27 12.21 2.06
C LEU A 107 -1.18 13.28 2.68
N LEU A 108 -1.47 14.36 1.94
CA LEU A 108 -2.41 15.38 2.40
C LEU A 108 -3.82 14.83 2.61
N ALA A 109 -4.28 14.00 1.68
CA ALA A 109 -5.60 13.39 1.74
C ALA A 109 -5.71 12.38 2.90
N SER A 110 -4.72 11.52 3.09
CA SER A 110 -4.66 10.56 4.20
C SER A 110 -4.57 11.27 5.55
N SER A 111 -3.69 12.26 5.67
CA SER A 111 -3.55 13.07 6.88
C SER A 111 -4.87 13.75 7.28
N TYR A 112 -5.59 14.27 6.29
CA TYR A 112 -6.88 14.89 6.56
C TYR A 112 -7.91 13.88 7.06
N ILE A 113 -8.09 12.75 6.37
CA ILE A 113 -9.10 11.74 6.75
C ILE A 113 -8.76 11.09 8.09
N LEU A 114 -7.50 10.75 8.31
CA LEU A 114 -7.08 10.03 9.51
C LEU A 114 -7.08 10.90 10.77
N ASN A 115 -6.78 12.21 10.65
CA ASN A 115 -6.52 13.06 11.81
C ASN A 115 -7.49 14.24 11.95
N ASN A 116 -8.09 14.73 10.86
CA ASN A 116 -8.79 16.02 10.86
C ASN A 116 -10.26 15.95 10.41
N CYS A 117 -10.70 14.85 9.81
CA CYS A 117 -12.10 14.69 9.43
C CYS A 117 -12.96 14.54 10.70
N PRO A 118 -13.99 15.40 10.93
CA PRO A 118 -14.66 15.46 12.21
C PRO A 118 -15.63 14.29 12.48
N GLN A 119 -16.12 13.62 11.42
CA GLN A 119 -17.10 12.53 11.55
C GLN A 119 -17.21 11.72 10.25
N ALA A 120 -17.79 10.54 10.35
CA ALA A 120 -18.16 9.76 9.17
C ALA A 120 -19.15 10.53 8.29
N ARG A 121 -19.08 10.31 6.97
CA ARG A 121 -19.95 10.89 5.95
C ARG A 121 -19.97 12.42 5.93
N HIS A 122 -18.88 13.04 6.39
CA HIS A 122 -18.79 14.50 6.52
C HIS A 122 -18.74 15.22 5.17
N HIS A 123 -18.09 14.62 4.19
CA HIS A 123 -17.96 15.19 2.84
C HIS A 123 -18.74 14.39 1.81
N THR A 124 -18.97 15.02 0.67
CA THR A 124 -19.54 14.40 -0.51
C THR A 124 -18.57 14.59 -1.66
N ILE A 125 -18.22 13.50 -2.35
CA ILE A 125 -17.38 13.52 -3.55
C ILE A 125 -18.18 13.09 -4.78
N HIS A 126 -17.73 13.56 -5.94
CA HIS A 126 -18.26 13.20 -7.26
C HIS A 126 -17.12 12.69 -8.14
N PRO A 127 -16.64 11.45 -7.94
CA PRO A 127 -15.39 10.97 -8.52
C PRO A 127 -15.42 10.85 -10.05
N TRP A 128 -16.61 10.84 -10.66
CA TRP A 128 -16.79 10.58 -12.09
C TRP A 128 -17.06 11.82 -12.94
N VAL A 129 -17.28 13.00 -12.35
CA VAL A 129 -17.70 14.21 -13.07
C VAL A 129 -16.67 14.80 -14.02
N HIS A 130 -15.39 14.42 -13.85
CA HIS A 130 -14.29 15.00 -14.63
C HIS A 130 -14.14 14.43 -16.06
N THR A 131 -14.89 13.38 -16.41
CA THR A 131 -14.91 12.80 -17.76
C THR A 131 -16.34 12.57 -18.22
N PHE A 132 -16.59 12.62 -19.53
CA PHE A 132 -17.90 12.36 -20.13
C PHE A 132 -17.97 10.98 -20.79
N SER A 133 -16.88 10.22 -20.79
CA SER A 133 -16.79 8.93 -21.47
C SER A 133 -17.37 7.79 -20.63
N ASN A 134 -17.99 6.84 -21.31
CA ASN A 134 -18.41 5.55 -20.74
C ASN A 134 -19.46 5.60 -19.63
N HIS A 135 -20.21 6.68 -19.48
CA HIS A 135 -21.34 6.76 -18.54
C HIS A 135 -22.62 6.22 -19.19
N LEU A 136 -23.23 5.24 -18.56
CA LEU A 136 -24.50 4.68 -19.02
C LEU A 136 -25.64 5.72 -18.95
N THR A 137 -25.64 6.53 -17.88
CA THR A 137 -26.64 7.59 -17.67
C THR A 137 -26.01 8.86 -17.13
N ARG A 138 -26.67 10.01 -17.29
CA ARG A 138 -26.26 11.27 -16.66
C ARG A 138 -26.31 11.17 -15.13
N SER A 139 -27.23 10.39 -14.58
CA SER A 139 -27.32 10.15 -13.15
C SER A 139 -26.07 9.45 -12.61
N ASN A 140 -25.52 8.45 -13.32
CA ASN A 140 -24.26 7.80 -12.94
C ASN A 140 -23.09 8.78 -12.98
N HIS A 141 -22.98 9.57 -14.06
CA HIS A 141 -21.94 10.57 -14.21
C HIS A 141 -21.91 11.57 -13.04
N LEU A 142 -23.08 12.00 -12.56
CA LEU A 142 -23.22 12.99 -11.48
C LEU A 142 -23.39 12.38 -10.09
N ARG A 143 -23.26 11.04 -9.97
CA ARG A 143 -23.43 10.35 -8.69
C ARG A 143 -22.49 10.88 -7.64
N SER A 144 -23.01 11.02 -6.44
CA SER A 144 -22.28 11.49 -5.27
C SER A 144 -22.08 10.35 -4.28
N TYR A 145 -20.97 10.43 -3.54
CA TYR A 145 -20.60 9.46 -2.52
C TYR A 145 -20.18 10.16 -1.23
N PRO A 146 -20.76 9.80 -0.07
CA PRO A 146 -20.34 10.34 1.20
C PRO A 146 -19.01 9.72 1.64
N VAL A 147 -18.11 10.54 2.19
CA VAL A 147 -16.79 10.14 2.72
C VAL A 147 -16.50 10.82 4.05
N PRO A 148 -15.75 10.17 4.93
CA PRO A 148 -15.40 8.75 4.95
C PRO A 148 -16.60 7.88 5.34
N ASP A 149 -16.61 6.62 4.93
CA ASP A 149 -17.64 5.63 5.32
C ASP A 149 -17.60 5.33 6.84
N THR A 150 -16.42 5.39 7.43
CA THR A 150 -16.20 5.27 8.88
C THR A 150 -15.31 6.42 9.36
N HIS A 151 -15.53 6.91 10.59
CA HIS A 151 -14.64 7.89 11.21
C HIS A 151 -13.50 7.16 11.92
N PRO A 152 -12.23 7.32 11.48
CA PRO A 152 -11.12 6.53 12.00
C PRO A 152 -10.95 6.61 13.52
N GLY A 153 -10.94 7.81 14.10
CA GLY A 153 -10.77 7.99 15.53
C GLY A 153 -11.86 7.31 16.37
N SER A 154 -13.13 7.41 15.95
CA SER A 154 -14.23 6.75 16.67
C SER A 154 -14.20 5.23 16.51
N ALA A 155 -13.84 4.74 15.34
CA ALA A 155 -13.74 3.30 15.09
C ALA A 155 -12.60 2.67 15.90
N LEU A 156 -11.42 3.30 15.94
CA LEU A 156 -10.28 2.83 16.74
C LEU A 156 -10.58 2.87 18.24
N ALA A 157 -11.28 3.92 18.73
CA ALA A 157 -11.69 3.99 20.12
C ALA A 157 -12.73 2.90 20.52
N ALA A 158 -13.49 2.40 19.56
CA ALA A 158 -14.49 1.34 19.73
C ALA A 158 -13.98 -0.06 19.29
N SER A 159 -12.71 -0.17 18.89
CA SER A 159 -12.15 -1.44 18.41
C SER A 159 -12.25 -2.52 19.48
N PRO A 160 -12.67 -3.75 19.10
CA PRO A 160 -12.67 -4.91 19.99
C PRO A 160 -11.24 -5.41 20.30
N SER A 161 -10.25 -4.99 19.53
CA SER A 161 -8.84 -5.38 19.64
C SER A 161 -7.99 -4.18 20.11
N PRO A 162 -8.06 -3.79 21.39
CA PRO A 162 -7.28 -2.66 21.88
C PRO A 162 -5.77 -3.01 21.88
N GLY A 163 -4.96 -2.09 21.44
CA GLY A 163 -3.50 -2.25 21.42
C GLY A 163 -2.86 -1.97 20.06
N GLY A 164 -3.67 -1.84 19.01
CA GLY A 164 -3.17 -1.39 17.71
C GLY A 164 -2.70 0.07 17.75
N SER A 165 -1.71 0.35 16.93
CA SER A 165 -1.25 1.71 16.68
C SER A 165 -1.04 1.90 15.18
N MET A 166 -1.09 3.15 14.72
CA MET A 166 -0.82 3.45 13.32
C MET A 166 0.03 4.70 13.17
N SER A 167 0.90 4.67 12.18
CA SER A 167 1.72 5.81 11.77
C SER A 167 1.79 5.89 10.23
N MET A 168 2.15 7.08 9.73
CA MET A 168 2.39 7.31 8.30
C MET A 168 3.71 8.04 8.14
N SER A 169 4.59 7.51 7.30
CA SER A 169 5.85 8.13 6.90
C SER A 169 5.75 8.71 5.49
N ALA A 170 6.34 9.88 5.30
CA ALA A 170 6.32 10.65 4.07
C ALA A 170 7.73 10.67 3.47
N SER A 171 8.11 9.61 2.74
CA SER A 171 9.45 9.49 2.15
C SER A 171 9.47 8.48 1.01
N ASP A 172 10.52 8.54 0.20
CA ASP A 172 10.87 7.46 -0.70
C ASP A 172 11.15 6.17 0.10
N PHE A 173 10.60 5.05 -0.37
CA PHE A 173 10.68 3.78 0.32
C PHE A 173 12.12 3.27 0.48
N LEU A 174 12.93 3.34 -0.58
CA LEU A 174 14.30 2.86 -0.55
C LEU A 174 15.19 3.73 0.35
N CYS A 175 14.94 5.05 0.34
CA CYS A 175 15.72 6.00 1.14
C CYS A 175 15.44 5.87 2.64
N LEU A 176 14.19 5.64 3.02
CA LEU A 176 13.81 5.58 4.43
C LEU A 176 14.09 4.20 5.05
N TYR A 177 13.71 3.14 4.36
CA TYR A 177 13.72 1.78 4.94
C TYR A 177 15.00 0.97 4.67
N GLY A 178 15.98 1.56 3.99
CA GLY A 178 17.29 0.95 3.74
C GLY A 178 18.32 1.13 4.85
N ASP A 179 18.00 1.82 5.93
CA ASP A 179 18.91 2.11 7.04
C ASP A 179 18.94 1.00 8.11
N ASP A 180 19.89 1.09 9.04
CA ASP A 180 20.08 0.10 10.11
C ASP A 180 18.94 0.12 11.16
N GLU A 181 18.19 1.22 11.29
CA GLU A 181 17.09 1.35 12.25
C GLU A 181 15.89 0.46 11.86
N HIS A 182 15.70 0.24 10.57
CA HIS A 182 14.62 -0.61 10.05
C HIS A 182 15.03 -2.08 9.87
N ALA A 183 16.30 -2.44 10.14
CA ALA A 183 16.77 -3.81 10.00
C ALA A 183 16.01 -4.79 10.92
N GLY A 184 15.22 -5.67 10.34
CA GLY A 184 14.44 -6.66 11.09
C GLY A 184 13.36 -6.06 12.00
N ALA A 185 12.90 -4.84 11.71
CA ALA A 185 11.98 -4.10 12.57
C ALA A 185 10.52 -4.57 12.45
N TYR A 186 10.15 -5.29 11.38
CA TYR A 186 8.76 -5.65 11.07
C TYR A 186 8.55 -7.16 11.04
N ASP A 187 7.39 -7.59 11.52
CA ASP A 187 6.90 -8.97 11.47
C ASP A 187 6.33 -9.31 10.09
N ALA A 188 5.73 -8.31 9.44
CA ALA A 188 5.15 -8.45 8.12
C ALA A 188 5.33 -7.17 7.29
N VAL A 189 5.46 -7.35 5.98
CA VAL A 189 5.32 -6.27 4.99
C VAL A 189 4.10 -6.59 4.12
N ALA A 190 3.16 -5.67 4.04
CA ALA A 190 1.91 -5.81 3.28
C ALA A 190 1.96 -4.93 2.03
N SER A 191 2.21 -5.53 0.89
CA SER A 191 2.28 -4.90 -0.42
C SER A 191 0.96 -5.07 -1.18
N VAL A 192 0.28 -3.99 -1.51
CA VAL A 192 -0.96 -4.01 -2.29
C VAL A 192 -0.86 -3.02 -3.45
N PHE A 193 -0.77 -3.50 -4.67
CA PHE A 193 -0.55 -2.68 -5.88
C PHE A 193 0.69 -1.76 -5.73
N PHE A 194 1.79 -2.32 -5.23
CA PHE A 194 2.99 -1.55 -4.94
C PHE A 194 4.24 -2.07 -5.65
N LEU A 195 4.46 -3.39 -5.74
CA LEU A 195 5.70 -3.94 -6.30
C LEU A 195 5.93 -3.55 -7.77
N ASP A 196 4.85 -3.45 -8.53
CA ASP A 196 4.87 -3.04 -9.94
C ASP A 196 5.08 -1.52 -10.15
N THR A 197 5.10 -0.75 -9.07
CA THR A 197 5.50 0.67 -9.09
C THR A 197 7.02 0.86 -8.96
N ALA A 198 7.77 -0.22 -8.74
CA ALA A 198 9.21 -0.16 -8.56
C ALA A 198 9.94 0.03 -9.90
N PRO A 199 10.81 1.04 -10.05
CA PRO A 199 11.72 1.12 -11.19
C PRO A 199 12.75 -0.02 -11.15
N ASN A 200 13.12 -0.49 -9.96
CA ASN A 200 14.00 -1.62 -9.74
C ASN A 200 13.43 -2.56 -8.68
N LEU A 201 12.77 -3.62 -9.10
CA LEU A 201 12.13 -4.60 -8.22
C LEU A 201 13.12 -5.28 -7.26
N ILE A 202 14.35 -5.55 -7.71
CA ILE A 202 15.37 -6.21 -6.87
C ILE A 202 15.65 -5.34 -5.63
N ARG A 203 15.86 -4.04 -5.84
CA ARG A 203 16.12 -3.10 -4.72
C ARG A 203 14.95 -3.02 -3.75
N TYR A 204 13.71 -3.03 -4.25
CA TYR A 204 12.51 -3.06 -3.40
C TYR A 204 12.46 -4.33 -2.56
N LEU A 205 12.70 -5.49 -3.16
CA LEU A 205 12.72 -6.78 -2.45
C LEU A 205 13.88 -6.89 -1.47
N GLU A 206 15.07 -6.33 -1.78
CA GLU A 206 16.20 -6.25 -0.85
C GLU A 206 15.83 -5.44 0.41
N VAL A 207 15.23 -4.26 0.23
CA VAL A 207 14.80 -3.40 1.35
C VAL A 207 13.67 -4.06 2.13
N ILE A 208 12.69 -4.66 1.47
CA ILE A 208 11.64 -5.44 2.15
C ILE A 208 12.25 -6.57 2.98
N ARG A 209 13.20 -7.32 2.42
CA ARG A 209 13.89 -8.40 3.14
C ARG A 209 14.72 -7.87 4.32
N HIS A 210 15.34 -6.70 4.16
CA HIS A 210 16.05 -6.00 5.23
C HIS A 210 15.12 -5.64 6.39
N CYS A 211 13.97 -5.06 6.09
CA CYS A 211 12.96 -4.65 7.08
C CYS A 211 12.33 -5.82 7.83
N LEU A 212 12.16 -6.96 7.18
CA LEU A 212 11.59 -8.14 7.80
C LEU A 212 12.56 -8.77 8.81
N ARG A 213 12.06 -9.08 10.03
CA ARG A 213 12.79 -9.91 10.97
C ARG A 213 12.96 -11.34 10.41
N PRO A 214 13.91 -12.13 10.92
CA PRO A 214 13.95 -13.57 10.64
C PRO A 214 12.59 -14.22 10.97
N GLY A 215 12.07 -15.04 10.07
CA GLY A 215 10.74 -15.63 10.19
C GLY A 215 9.57 -14.71 9.79
N GLY A 216 9.81 -13.43 9.50
CA GLY A 216 8.79 -12.49 9.05
C GLY A 216 8.27 -12.75 7.63
N ILE A 217 7.10 -12.23 7.29
CA ILE A 217 6.42 -12.48 6.01
C ILE A 217 6.27 -11.25 5.14
N LEU A 218 6.43 -11.44 3.84
CA LEU A 218 5.98 -10.51 2.80
C LEU A 218 4.67 -11.04 2.23
N VAL A 219 3.63 -10.24 2.30
CA VAL A 219 2.33 -10.50 1.66
C VAL A 219 2.18 -9.55 0.49
N ASN A 220 1.91 -10.06 -0.70
CA ASN A 220 1.65 -9.23 -1.88
C ASN A 220 0.30 -9.55 -2.49
N VAL A 221 -0.42 -8.50 -2.89
CA VAL A 221 -1.65 -8.59 -3.69
C VAL A 221 -1.59 -7.53 -4.79
N GLY A 222 -1.61 -7.94 -6.02
CA GLY A 222 -1.64 -7.00 -7.14
C GLY A 222 -1.37 -7.63 -8.50
N PRO A 223 -1.52 -6.83 -9.56
CA PRO A 223 -1.06 -7.17 -10.91
C PRO A 223 0.45 -6.93 -11.03
N LEU A 224 0.95 -7.05 -12.25
CA LEU A 224 2.26 -6.59 -12.68
C LEU A 224 2.06 -5.54 -13.78
N LEU A 225 1.66 -4.33 -13.37
CA LEU A 225 1.56 -3.16 -14.25
C LEU A 225 2.82 -2.31 -14.05
N TRP A 226 3.86 -2.61 -14.79
CA TRP A 226 5.15 -1.94 -14.63
C TRP A 226 5.06 -0.45 -14.99
N HIS A 227 5.16 0.42 -13.99
CA HIS A 227 5.00 1.87 -14.15
C HIS A 227 6.11 2.51 -14.97
N PHE A 228 7.26 1.84 -15.07
CA PHE A 228 8.46 2.32 -15.76
C PHE A 228 8.75 1.56 -17.06
N GLU A 229 7.82 0.74 -17.56
CA GLU A 229 7.98 -0.11 -18.75
C GLU A 229 8.50 0.63 -19.99
N ASN A 230 8.14 1.90 -20.13
CA ASN A 230 8.55 2.70 -21.29
C ASN A 230 9.82 3.55 -21.05
N ASN A 231 10.46 3.43 -19.88
CA ASN A 231 11.68 4.17 -19.58
C ASN A 231 12.89 3.47 -20.19
N ALA A 232 13.54 4.11 -21.16
CA ALA A 232 14.77 3.59 -21.73
C ALA A 232 15.90 3.54 -20.67
N PRO A 233 16.79 2.53 -20.70
CA PRO A 233 17.96 2.47 -19.84
C PRO A 233 18.79 3.76 -19.95
N GLY A 234 19.14 4.39 -18.83
CA GLY A 234 19.89 5.65 -18.80
C GLY A 234 19.03 6.91 -19.02
N ASN A 235 17.73 6.76 -19.24
CA ASN A 235 16.81 7.89 -19.25
C ASN A 235 16.46 8.23 -17.79
N HIS A 236 17.22 9.13 -17.20
CA HIS A 236 16.93 9.72 -15.90
C HIS A 236 15.67 10.54 -16.07
N GLY A 237 14.48 9.94 -15.78
CA GLY A 237 13.17 10.52 -15.92
C GLY A 237 13.17 12.03 -16.07
N HIS A 238 13.38 12.49 -17.28
CA HIS A 238 12.97 13.82 -17.66
C HIS A 238 11.44 13.74 -17.68
N ASP A 239 10.85 13.94 -16.52
CA ASP A 239 9.55 14.54 -16.50
C ASP A 239 9.73 15.82 -17.32
N ASP A 240 9.04 15.94 -18.41
CA ASP A 240 9.04 17.06 -19.36
C ASP A 240 8.48 18.35 -18.71
N ASP A 241 8.51 18.40 -17.40
CA ASP A 241 8.20 19.51 -16.50
C ASP A 241 9.51 20.26 -16.18
N GLY A 242 10.01 20.99 -17.19
CA GLY A 242 11.14 21.85 -17.02
C GLY A 242 10.92 22.90 -15.95
N ASP A 243 11.42 22.65 -14.76
CA ASP A 243 11.83 23.66 -13.76
C ASP A 243 12.37 22.92 -12.52
N GLY A 244 13.67 22.87 -12.39
CA GLY A 244 14.33 22.52 -11.14
C GLY A 244 15.69 21.87 -11.35
N GLU A 245 16.74 22.61 -11.03
CA GLU A 245 18.07 22.07 -10.79
C GLU A 245 18.00 21.02 -9.68
N HIS A 246 17.78 19.76 -10.04
CA HIS A 246 17.99 18.65 -9.13
C HIS A 246 19.49 18.31 -9.14
N ASP A 247 20.13 18.51 -8.01
CA ASP A 247 21.52 18.16 -7.76
C ASP A 247 21.67 16.63 -7.88
N HIS A 248 22.18 16.17 -9.03
CA HIS A 248 22.34 14.77 -9.44
C HIS A 248 23.29 13.94 -8.56
N ARG A 249 23.74 14.44 -7.41
CA ARG A 249 24.79 13.82 -6.60
C ARG A 249 24.31 12.90 -5.49
N ASN A 250 22.98 12.78 -5.25
CA ASN A 250 22.45 11.96 -4.14
C ASN A 250 21.16 11.19 -4.47
N SER A 251 20.96 10.79 -5.71
CA SER A 251 19.77 10.02 -6.12
C SER A 251 19.97 8.51 -5.96
N SER A 252 20.14 8.03 -4.73
CA SER A 252 20.22 6.60 -4.46
C SER A 252 18.86 5.88 -4.42
N GLY A 253 17.75 6.61 -4.53
CA GLY A 253 16.40 6.05 -4.43
C GLY A 253 15.70 5.83 -5.77
N ILE A 254 15.35 6.91 -6.46
CA ILE A 254 14.45 6.85 -7.64
C ILE A 254 15.22 6.76 -8.96
N ALA A 255 16.49 7.08 -9.00
CA ALA A 255 17.24 7.35 -10.23
C ALA A 255 18.19 6.24 -10.67
N ASP A 256 17.94 4.99 -10.34
CA ASP A 256 18.65 3.91 -11.02
C ASP A 256 18.15 3.83 -12.47
N PRO A 257 19.08 4.00 -13.44
CA PRO A 257 18.69 4.08 -14.83
C PRO A 257 18.16 2.76 -15.35
N GLY A 258 16.95 2.78 -15.82
CA GLY A 258 16.28 1.67 -16.47
C GLY A 258 15.37 0.88 -15.53
N SER A 259 14.26 0.48 -16.08
CA SER A 259 13.36 -0.51 -15.50
C SER A 259 13.65 -1.87 -16.13
N PHE A 260 13.28 -2.93 -15.47
CA PHE A 260 13.18 -4.26 -16.05
C PHE A 260 11.85 -4.87 -15.61
N GLU A 261 11.21 -5.51 -16.55
CA GLU A 261 9.88 -6.06 -16.44
C GLU A 261 9.97 -7.58 -16.38
N LEU A 262 9.33 -8.17 -15.39
CA LEU A 262 9.32 -9.61 -15.17
C LEU A 262 7.91 -10.15 -15.28
N ALA A 263 7.76 -11.34 -15.80
CA ALA A 263 6.54 -12.12 -15.70
C ALA A 263 6.35 -12.67 -14.28
N HIS A 264 5.15 -13.11 -13.95
CA HIS A 264 4.84 -13.58 -12.60
C HIS A 264 5.72 -14.73 -12.13
N ASP A 265 5.98 -15.71 -12.99
CA ASP A 265 6.86 -16.86 -12.70
C ASP A 265 8.32 -16.43 -12.46
N GLU A 266 8.79 -15.40 -13.16
CA GLU A 266 10.12 -14.82 -12.95
C GLU A 266 10.20 -14.07 -11.61
N VAL A 267 9.13 -13.35 -11.21
CA VAL A 267 9.05 -12.74 -9.89
C VAL A 267 9.10 -13.79 -8.78
N MET A 268 8.37 -14.92 -8.96
CA MET A 268 8.40 -16.01 -7.99
C MET A 268 9.80 -16.66 -7.90
N ALA A 269 10.46 -16.92 -9.04
CA ALA A 269 11.82 -17.44 -9.08
C ALA A 269 12.83 -16.47 -8.44
N MET A 270 12.66 -15.17 -8.64
CA MET A 270 13.49 -14.15 -8.01
C MET A 270 13.34 -14.14 -6.48
N LEU A 271 12.12 -14.24 -5.94
CA LEU A 271 11.89 -14.35 -4.50
C LEU A 271 12.64 -15.54 -3.90
N GLU A 272 12.55 -16.70 -4.53
CA GLU A 272 13.27 -17.90 -4.10
C GLU A 272 14.80 -17.72 -4.18
N HIS A 273 15.28 -17.11 -5.26
CA HIS A 273 16.73 -16.80 -5.43
C HIS A 273 17.23 -15.84 -4.35
N MET A 274 16.40 -14.88 -3.94
CA MET A 274 16.70 -13.96 -2.84
C MET A 274 16.55 -14.60 -1.45
N GLY A 275 16.24 -15.90 -1.39
CA GLY A 275 16.15 -16.68 -0.15
C GLY A 275 14.84 -16.51 0.60
N PHE A 276 13.77 -16.10 -0.05
CA PHE A 276 12.41 -16.23 0.49
C PHE A 276 11.87 -17.64 0.29
N VAL A 277 10.99 -18.07 1.17
CA VAL A 277 10.21 -19.31 1.01
C VAL A 277 8.77 -18.91 0.69
N VAL A 278 8.31 -19.24 -0.52
CA VAL A 278 6.92 -18.99 -0.91
C VAL A 278 6.03 -20.04 -0.25
N GLU A 279 5.15 -19.59 0.65
CA GLU A 279 4.25 -20.46 1.43
C GLU A 279 2.87 -20.61 0.79
N HIS A 280 2.43 -19.57 0.09
CA HIS A 280 1.15 -19.52 -0.59
C HIS A 280 1.27 -18.70 -1.88
N SER A 281 0.60 -19.13 -2.94
CA SER A 281 0.46 -18.35 -4.18
C SER A 281 -0.86 -18.70 -4.86
N GLU A 282 -1.62 -17.66 -5.19
CA GLU A 282 -2.88 -17.74 -5.95
C GLU A 282 -2.86 -16.68 -7.04
N THR A 283 -3.36 -17.03 -8.22
CA THR A 283 -3.45 -16.13 -9.39
C THR A 283 -4.87 -16.06 -9.92
N GLY A 284 -5.17 -15.03 -10.70
CA GLY A 284 -6.48 -14.88 -11.35
C GLY A 284 -7.54 -14.28 -10.43
N ILE A 285 -7.16 -13.64 -9.33
CA ILE A 285 -8.07 -12.95 -8.42
C ILE A 285 -8.66 -11.73 -9.11
N ASP A 286 -9.99 -11.66 -9.19
CA ASP A 286 -10.68 -10.50 -9.75
C ASP A 286 -10.54 -9.29 -8.82
N ALA A 287 -9.71 -8.34 -9.22
CA ALA A 287 -9.48 -7.08 -8.53
C ALA A 287 -10.01 -5.90 -9.36
N PRO A 288 -11.26 -5.48 -9.14
CA PRO A 288 -11.79 -4.24 -9.72
C PRO A 288 -10.96 -3.04 -9.28
N TYR A 289 -10.73 -2.09 -10.18
CA TYR A 289 -9.81 -0.99 -9.90
C TYR A 289 -10.41 0.37 -10.21
N ILE A 290 -10.73 1.10 -9.17
CA ILE A 290 -11.19 2.50 -9.11
C ILE A 290 -12.18 2.84 -10.25
N GLN A 291 -13.36 2.23 -10.24
CA GLN A 291 -14.31 2.39 -11.33
C GLN A 291 -15.75 2.54 -10.85
N ASP A 292 -16.55 3.26 -11.65
CA ASP A 292 -18.00 3.20 -11.54
C ASP A 292 -18.49 1.82 -12.00
N ARG A 293 -19.17 1.11 -11.11
CA ARG A 293 -19.71 -0.24 -11.37
C ARG A 293 -20.71 -0.30 -12.53
N GLU A 294 -21.32 0.83 -12.87
CA GLU A 294 -22.27 0.98 -13.96
C GLU A 294 -21.64 1.65 -15.21
N SER A 295 -20.30 1.84 -15.21
CA SER A 295 -19.59 2.34 -16.39
C SER A 295 -19.64 1.32 -17.54
N MET A 296 -19.73 1.82 -18.77
CA MET A 296 -19.61 1.00 -19.98
C MET A 296 -18.19 0.41 -20.17
N LEU A 297 -17.18 0.97 -19.48
CA LEU A 297 -15.83 0.44 -19.40
C LEU A 297 -15.59 -0.07 -17.99
N GLN A 298 -15.17 -1.32 -17.86
CA GLN A 298 -14.81 -1.95 -16.59
C GLN A 298 -13.34 -2.37 -16.61
N THR A 299 -12.58 -1.94 -15.61
CA THR A 299 -11.18 -2.37 -15.42
C THR A 299 -11.13 -3.38 -14.28
N VAL A 300 -10.79 -4.61 -14.59
CA VAL A 300 -10.63 -5.69 -13.60
C VAL A 300 -9.29 -6.36 -13.86
N TYR A 301 -8.35 -6.23 -12.93
CA TYR A 301 -7.11 -6.99 -12.97
C TYR A 301 -7.36 -8.43 -12.56
N LYS A 302 -6.63 -9.37 -13.16
CA LYS A 302 -6.47 -10.74 -12.66
C LYS A 302 -5.23 -10.76 -11.79
N ALA A 303 -5.38 -10.29 -10.56
CA ALA A 303 -4.27 -10.12 -9.63
C ALA A 303 -3.70 -11.46 -9.15
N SER A 304 -2.48 -11.43 -8.67
CA SER A 304 -1.88 -12.49 -7.86
C SER A 304 -1.90 -12.10 -6.38
N SER A 305 -2.04 -13.11 -5.52
CA SER A 305 -1.83 -12.99 -4.07
C SER A 305 -0.86 -14.07 -3.64
N TRP A 306 0.17 -13.68 -2.90
CA TRP A 306 1.14 -14.65 -2.39
C TRP A 306 1.76 -14.19 -1.07
N VAL A 307 2.24 -15.18 -0.31
CA VAL A 307 2.95 -15.00 0.95
C VAL A 307 4.32 -15.62 0.83
N ALA A 308 5.36 -14.84 1.10
CA ALA A 308 6.74 -15.29 1.09
C ALA A 308 7.39 -15.01 2.45
N ARG A 309 8.03 -16.01 3.04
CA ARG A 309 8.66 -15.92 4.35
C ARG A 309 10.17 -15.72 4.24
N LYS A 310 10.71 -14.80 5.03
CA LYS A 310 12.15 -14.70 5.29
C LYS A 310 12.55 -15.83 6.25
N PRO A 311 13.47 -16.72 5.89
CA PRO A 311 13.89 -17.81 6.78
C PRO A 311 14.41 -17.32 8.14
N GLU A 312 14.20 -18.11 9.19
CA GLU A 312 14.71 -17.80 10.55
C GLU A 312 16.26 -17.83 10.63
N ASN A 313 16.86 -18.74 9.87
CA ASN A 313 18.32 -18.81 9.75
C ASN A 313 18.73 -18.27 8.38
N ALA A 314 19.32 -17.09 8.34
CA ALA A 314 20.05 -16.64 7.18
C ALA A 314 21.32 -17.50 7.03
N GLY A 315 21.18 -18.69 6.45
CA GLY A 315 22.34 -19.39 5.91
C GLY A 315 23.04 -18.43 4.96
N ASN A 316 24.32 -18.19 5.15
CA ASN A 316 25.13 -17.40 4.27
C ASN A 316 24.90 -17.90 2.83
N LEU A 317 24.20 -17.11 2.04
CA LEU A 317 24.20 -17.28 0.60
C LEU A 317 25.60 -16.90 0.12
N SER A 318 26.46 -17.93 0.00
CA SER A 318 27.82 -17.85 -0.56
C SER A 318 27.76 -17.80 -2.08
#